data_1a4a1363bda671ccbf3180d6501aef13
#
_entry.id   1a4a1363bda671ccbf3180d6501aef13
#
_cell.length_a   1.000
_cell.length_b   1.000
_cell.length_c   1.000
_cell.angle_alpha   90.00
_cell.angle_beta   90.00
_cell.angle_gamma   90.00
#
_symmetry.space_group_name_H-M   'P 1'
#
loop_
_entity.id
_entity.type
_entity.pdbx_description
1 polymer ?
#
loop_
_entity_poly.entity_id
_entity_poly.type
_entity_poly.pdbx_seq_one_letter_code
_entity_poly.pdbx_strand_id
1 'polypeptide(L)'
;AASIAKEFGYPVMLKATAGGGGRGMRLVWKATELQDAWDSARQESAAAFGNDAMYMEKFIEDPRHIEIQIVGDSTGKACHLSERDCSIQRRHQKLMEETPSPFMTDELRERMGKAAILAAESVKYEGAGTVEFLVDKHRDFYFMEMNTRIQVEHPITEEVVDHDLICEQIKVAYGIPISGKNYFPQMHAIECRINAEDPHNNFRPCPGRISNFHAPGGHGV
;
A
#
# COMPACT_ATOMS: atom_id res chain seq x y z
N ALA A 1 13.31 7.60 -23.69
CA ALA A 1 13.73 7.36 -22.30
C ALA A 1 14.36 8.61 -21.67
N ALA A 2 15.46 9.17 -22.24
CA ALA A 2 16.21 10.28 -21.63
C ALA A 2 15.40 11.56 -21.40
N SER A 3 14.50 11.95 -22.31
CA SER A 3 13.62 13.12 -22.14
C SER A 3 12.64 12.93 -20.99
N ILE A 4 12.05 11.76 -20.86
CA ILE A 4 11.11 11.40 -19.79
C ILE A 4 11.84 11.34 -18.45
N ALA A 5 13.04 10.74 -18.39
CA ALA A 5 13.84 10.71 -17.17
C ALA A 5 14.22 12.12 -16.69
N LYS A 6 14.48 13.05 -17.61
CA LYS A 6 14.76 14.45 -17.29
C LYS A 6 13.52 15.18 -16.75
N GLU A 7 12.34 14.86 -17.27
CA GLU A 7 11.06 15.40 -16.81
C GLU A 7 10.70 14.90 -15.41
N PHE A 8 10.85 13.59 -15.17
CA PHE A 8 10.61 12.99 -13.85
C PHE A 8 11.61 13.44 -12.79
N GLY A 9 12.82 13.82 -13.21
CA GLY A 9 13.96 13.97 -12.30
C GLY A 9 14.50 12.62 -11.81
N TYR A 10 15.79 12.56 -11.50
CA TYR A 10 16.43 11.37 -10.94
C TYR A 10 16.23 11.32 -9.41
N PRO A 11 16.24 10.11 -8.82
CA PRO A 11 16.41 8.79 -9.45
C PRO A 11 15.14 8.30 -10.16
N VAL A 12 15.35 7.39 -11.14
CA VAL A 12 14.27 6.70 -11.85
C VAL A 12 14.47 5.19 -11.78
N MET A 13 13.37 4.44 -11.79
CA MET A 13 13.35 2.99 -11.84
C MET A 13 12.98 2.53 -13.25
N LEU A 14 13.85 1.74 -13.86
CA LEU A 14 13.55 1.03 -15.11
C LEU A 14 12.96 -0.34 -14.77
N LYS A 15 11.91 -0.74 -15.46
CA LYS A 15 11.25 -2.03 -15.27
C LYS A 15 10.90 -2.69 -16.58
N ALA A 16 11.13 -3.99 -16.68
CA ALA A 16 10.66 -4.81 -17.79
C ALA A 16 9.14 -5.04 -17.69
N THR A 17 8.42 -4.90 -18.81
CA THR A 17 6.95 -5.12 -18.83
C THR A 17 6.55 -6.56 -18.52
N ALA A 18 7.41 -7.52 -18.87
CA ALA A 18 7.24 -8.93 -18.57
C ALA A 18 8.01 -9.37 -17.31
N GLY A 19 8.63 -8.44 -16.58
CA GLY A 19 9.50 -8.70 -15.45
C GLY A 19 8.74 -9.09 -14.18
N GLY A 20 9.45 -9.81 -13.30
CA GLY A 20 8.97 -10.16 -11.97
C GLY A 20 10.13 -10.58 -11.07
N GLY A 21 9.94 -10.52 -9.74
CA GLY A 21 10.96 -10.92 -8.77
C GLY A 21 12.27 -10.13 -8.82
N GLY A 22 12.23 -8.87 -9.29
CA GLY A 22 13.40 -7.99 -9.37
C GLY A 22 14.25 -8.14 -10.65
N ARG A 23 13.94 -9.10 -11.51
CA ARG A 23 14.62 -9.25 -12.82
C ARG A 23 14.13 -8.21 -13.82
N GLY A 24 15.06 -7.63 -14.58
CA GLY A 24 14.76 -6.54 -15.52
C GLY A 24 14.45 -5.23 -14.82
N MET A 25 14.87 -5.04 -13.58
CA MET A 25 14.73 -3.79 -12.83
C MET A 25 16.11 -3.15 -12.61
N ARG A 26 16.19 -1.83 -12.85
CA ARG A 26 17.41 -1.04 -12.60
C ARG A 26 17.04 0.31 -12.02
N LEU A 27 17.66 0.63 -10.88
CA LEU A 27 17.58 1.97 -10.29
C LEU A 27 18.70 2.82 -10.91
N VAL A 28 18.33 3.99 -11.41
CA VAL A 28 19.24 4.92 -12.11
C VAL A 28 19.26 6.24 -11.36
N TRP A 29 20.42 6.56 -10.80
CA TRP A 29 20.60 7.74 -9.97
C TRP A 29 20.97 8.99 -10.78
N LYS A 30 21.61 8.82 -11.94
CA LYS A 30 22.16 9.91 -12.74
C LYS A 30 21.92 9.71 -14.23
N ALA A 31 21.80 10.80 -14.97
CA ALA A 31 21.60 10.77 -16.40
C ALA A 31 22.68 10.00 -17.18
N THR A 32 23.92 10.03 -16.67
CA THR A 32 25.06 9.32 -17.29
C THR A 32 24.96 7.81 -17.23
N GLU A 33 24.17 7.27 -16.31
CA GLU A 33 24.00 5.82 -16.11
C GLU A 33 22.80 5.26 -16.90
N LEU A 34 21.93 6.13 -17.41
CA LEU A 34 20.63 5.73 -17.96
C LEU A 34 20.76 4.78 -19.16
N GLN A 35 21.66 5.08 -20.09
CA GLN A 35 21.77 4.30 -21.33
C GLN A 35 22.27 2.87 -21.04
N ASP A 36 23.32 2.74 -20.24
CA ASP A 36 23.89 1.44 -19.88
C ASP A 36 22.91 0.59 -19.08
N ALA A 37 22.21 1.22 -18.11
CA ALA A 37 21.18 0.57 -17.33
C ALA A 37 19.99 0.12 -18.19
N TRP A 38 19.58 0.94 -19.16
CA TRP A 38 18.51 0.62 -20.09
C TRP A 38 18.86 -0.59 -20.97
N ASP A 39 20.03 -0.57 -21.59
CA ASP A 39 20.48 -1.64 -22.49
C ASP A 39 20.69 -2.96 -21.73
N SER A 40 21.29 -2.90 -20.54
CA SER A 40 21.46 -4.06 -19.67
C SER A 40 20.13 -4.67 -19.23
N ALA A 41 19.16 -3.84 -18.81
CA ALA A 41 17.85 -4.33 -18.37
C ALA A 41 17.05 -4.93 -19.53
N ARG A 42 17.14 -4.36 -20.74
CA ARG A 42 16.52 -4.92 -21.97
C ARG A 42 17.07 -6.28 -22.32
N GLN A 43 18.42 -6.42 -22.32
CA GLN A 43 19.08 -7.70 -22.62
C GLN A 43 18.67 -8.78 -21.62
N GLU A 44 18.67 -8.45 -20.33
CA GLU A 44 18.21 -9.38 -19.29
C GLU A 44 16.75 -9.79 -19.48
N SER A 45 15.87 -8.82 -19.80
CA SER A 45 14.45 -9.07 -20.04
C SER A 45 14.21 -9.94 -21.27
N ALA A 46 14.90 -9.65 -22.39
CA ALA A 46 14.82 -10.46 -23.59
C ALA A 46 15.26 -11.91 -23.33
N ALA A 47 16.36 -12.10 -22.60
CA ALA A 47 16.88 -13.42 -22.29
C ALA A 47 15.99 -14.22 -21.32
N ALA A 48 15.40 -13.54 -20.31
CA ALA A 48 14.62 -14.20 -19.26
C ALA A 48 13.16 -14.42 -19.67
N PHE A 49 12.57 -13.52 -20.44
CA PHE A 49 11.11 -13.47 -20.69
C PHE A 49 10.75 -13.45 -22.20
N GLY A 50 11.73 -13.42 -23.09
CA GLY A 50 11.46 -13.30 -24.54
C GLY A 50 10.86 -11.95 -24.97
N ASN A 51 10.85 -10.96 -24.08
CA ASN A 51 10.29 -9.62 -24.30
C ASN A 51 11.23 -8.56 -23.72
N ASP A 52 11.63 -7.60 -24.55
CA ASP A 52 12.55 -6.52 -24.17
C ASP A 52 11.86 -5.18 -23.92
N ALA A 53 10.52 -5.16 -23.89
CA ALA A 53 9.76 -3.95 -23.62
C ALA A 53 9.99 -3.47 -22.19
N MET A 54 10.26 -2.18 -22.04
CA MET A 54 10.60 -1.53 -20.79
C MET A 54 9.68 -0.33 -20.54
N TYR A 55 9.46 -0.02 -19.28
CA TYR A 55 8.87 1.23 -18.84
C TYR A 55 9.72 1.86 -17.73
N MET A 56 9.44 3.09 -17.42
CA MET A 56 10.19 3.90 -16.45
C MET A 56 9.21 4.51 -15.46
N GLU A 57 9.57 4.47 -14.18
CA GLU A 57 8.85 5.11 -13.11
C GLU A 57 9.74 6.11 -12.36
N LYS A 58 9.14 7.14 -11.78
CA LYS A 58 9.80 7.95 -10.76
C LYS A 58 10.12 7.06 -9.57
N PHE A 59 11.38 7.07 -9.11
CA PHE A 59 11.73 6.41 -7.85
C PHE A 59 11.53 7.36 -6.69
N ILE A 60 10.76 6.95 -5.72
CA ILE A 60 10.51 7.71 -4.49
C ILE A 60 11.47 7.21 -3.43
N GLU A 61 12.34 8.10 -2.94
CA GLU A 61 13.34 7.79 -1.93
C GLU A 61 12.72 7.76 -0.54
N ASP A 62 13.01 6.72 0.23
CA ASP A 62 12.56 6.55 1.62
C ASP A 62 11.06 6.87 1.83
N PRO A 63 10.16 6.33 0.99
CA PRO A 63 8.76 6.67 1.08
C PRO A 63 8.12 6.09 2.32
N ARG A 64 7.10 6.78 2.84
CA ARG A 64 6.10 6.16 3.71
C ARG A 64 5.10 5.40 2.87
N HIS A 65 4.76 4.19 3.32
CA HIS A 65 3.66 3.43 2.76
C HIS A 65 2.40 3.76 3.57
N ILE A 66 1.57 4.60 3.01
CA ILE A 66 0.32 5.03 3.66
C ILE A 66 -0.85 4.62 2.78
N GLU A 67 -1.86 4.05 3.40
CA GLU A 67 -3.04 3.56 2.71
C GLU A 67 -4.31 4.16 3.29
N ILE A 68 -5.32 4.33 2.43
CA ILE A 68 -6.62 4.85 2.82
C ILE A 68 -7.65 3.74 2.74
N GLN A 69 -8.31 3.42 3.87
CA GLN A 69 -9.44 2.51 3.91
C GLN A 69 -10.65 3.16 3.26
N ILE A 70 -11.28 2.47 2.32
CA ILE A 70 -12.51 2.93 1.67
C ILE A 70 -13.62 1.88 1.79
N VAL A 71 -14.85 2.35 1.71
CA VAL A 71 -16.04 1.52 1.47
C VAL A 71 -16.87 2.20 0.40
N GLY A 72 -17.28 1.44 -0.60
CA GLY A 72 -18.19 1.88 -1.66
C GLY A 72 -19.48 1.07 -1.68
N ASP A 73 -20.54 1.61 -2.24
CA ASP A 73 -21.85 0.94 -2.37
C ASP A 73 -22.35 0.87 -3.81
N SER A 74 -23.43 0.14 -4.02
CA SER A 74 -24.07 -0.08 -5.32
C SER A 74 -24.61 1.20 -5.99
N THR A 75 -24.69 2.32 -5.26
CA THR A 75 -25.09 3.62 -5.82
C THR A 75 -23.91 4.32 -6.50
N GLY A 76 -22.71 3.78 -6.39
CA GLY A 76 -21.48 4.35 -6.92
C GLY A 76 -20.86 5.42 -6.03
N LYS A 77 -21.30 5.51 -4.78
CA LYS A 77 -20.71 6.39 -3.76
C LYS A 77 -19.65 5.65 -2.95
N ALA A 78 -18.64 6.36 -2.52
CA ALA A 78 -17.64 5.87 -1.60
C ALA A 78 -17.39 6.84 -0.44
N CYS A 79 -16.90 6.31 0.66
CA CYS A 79 -16.37 7.09 1.78
C CYS A 79 -15.02 6.52 2.22
N HIS A 80 -14.22 7.31 2.92
CA HIS A 80 -12.97 6.82 3.52
C HIS A 80 -13.09 6.74 5.05
N LEU A 81 -12.33 5.81 5.62
CA LEU A 81 -12.21 5.58 7.05
C LEU A 81 -10.78 5.87 7.54
N SER A 82 -10.22 6.98 7.06
CA SER A 82 -8.87 7.43 7.38
C SER A 82 -7.76 6.52 6.85
N GLU A 83 -6.54 6.78 7.32
CA GLU A 83 -5.33 6.11 6.87
C GLU A 83 -4.80 5.09 7.87
N ARG A 84 -3.93 4.22 7.35
CA ARG A 84 -2.98 3.41 8.10
C ARG A 84 -1.57 3.65 7.58
N ASP A 85 -0.59 3.70 8.47
CA ASP A 85 0.84 3.72 8.12
C ASP A 85 1.38 2.29 8.17
N CYS A 86 1.78 1.79 7.01
CA CYS A 86 2.28 0.44 6.82
C CYS A 86 3.77 0.44 6.43
N SER A 87 4.52 1.47 6.83
CA SER A 87 5.93 1.65 6.42
C SER A 87 6.87 0.62 7.06
N ILE A 88 6.52 0.03 8.20
CA ILE A 88 7.35 -0.98 8.87
C ILE A 88 7.16 -2.33 8.19
N GLN A 89 8.10 -2.65 7.33
CA GLN A 89 8.06 -3.83 6.47
C GLN A 89 9.38 -4.59 6.50
N ARG A 90 9.32 -5.88 6.19
CA ARG A 90 10.48 -6.71 5.90
C ARG A 90 10.29 -7.41 4.57
N ARG A 91 11.22 -7.19 3.62
CA ARG A 91 11.14 -7.74 2.26
C ARG A 91 9.80 -7.43 1.57
N HIS A 92 9.33 -6.19 1.72
CA HIS A 92 8.04 -5.70 1.19
C HIS A 92 6.80 -6.39 1.79
N GLN A 93 6.94 -7.02 2.96
CA GLN A 93 5.82 -7.54 3.74
C GLN A 93 5.57 -6.66 4.96
N LYS A 94 4.35 -6.19 5.13
CA LYS A 94 3.91 -5.42 6.29
C LYS A 94 4.12 -6.24 7.57
N LEU A 95 4.69 -5.65 8.61
CA LEU A 95 4.95 -6.28 9.91
C LEU A 95 4.25 -5.60 11.06
N MET A 96 4.15 -4.28 10.97
CA MET A 96 3.50 -3.45 11.97
C MET A 96 2.78 -2.32 11.25
N GLU A 97 1.55 -2.09 11.63
CA GLU A 97 0.70 -1.04 11.10
C GLU A 97 0.21 -0.15 12.26
N GLU A 98 0.13 1.14 11.99
CA GLU A 98 -0.38 2.10 12.97
C GLU A 98 -1.37 3.10 12.36
N THR A 99 -2.30 3.56 13.17
CA THR A 99 -3.25 4.61 12.80
C THR A 99 -3.60 5.48 14.02
N PRO A 100 -3.71 6.83 13.84
CA PRO A 100 -3.27 7.58 12.67
C PRO A 100 -1.75 7.55 12.48
N SER A 101 -1.31 7.75 11.23
CA SER A 101 0.11 7.89 10.94
C SER A 101 0.70 9.14 11.61
N PRO A 102 1.83 9.04 12.31
CA PRO A 102 2.49 10.20 12.90
C PRO A 102 3.06 11.17 11.86
N PHE A 103 3.15 10.74 10.61
CA PHE A 103 3.62 11.56 9.50
C PHE A 103 2.50 12.40 8.87
N MET A 104 1.24 12.02 9.07
CA MET A 104 0.09 12.68 8.47
C MET A 104 -0.20 14.03 9.12
N THR A 105 -0.69 14.95 8.29
CA THR A 105 -1.39 16.17 8.72
C THR A 105 -2.85 16.07 8.29
N ASP A 106 -3.72 16.85 8.91
CA ASP A 106 -5.15 16.85 8.55
C ASP A 106 -5.37 17.24 7.07
N GLU A 107 -4.56 18.18 6.56
CA GLU A 107 -4.60 18.58 5.17
C GLU A 107 -4.19 17.44 4.22
N LEU A 108 -3.11 16.71 4.55
CA LEU A 108 -2.67 15.57 3.75
C LEU A 108 -3.70 14.45 3.78
N ARG A 109 -4.27 14.15 4.97
CA ARG A 109 -5.34 13.16 5.14
C ARG A 109 -6.54 13.49 4.26
N GLU A 110 -6.96 14.75 4.23
CA GLU A 110 -8.08 15.18 3.40
C GLU A 110 -7.78 15.03 1.90
N ARG A 111 -6.58 15.42 1.46
CA ARG A 111 -6.16 15.27 0.06
C ARG A 111 -6.11 13.82 -0.37
N MET A 112 -5.51 12.96 0.43
CA MET A 112 -5.38 11.53 0.14
C MET A 112 -6.74 10.82 0.22
N GLY A 113 -7.57 11.17 1.21
CA GLY A 113 -8.93 10.65 1.33
C GLY A 113 -9.78 10.98 0.11
N LYS A 114 -9.75 12.22 -0.38
CA LYS A 114 -10.43 12.63 -1.61
C LYS A 114 -9.92 11.85 -2.83
N ALA A 115 -8.61 11.66 -2.95
CA ALA A 115 -8.03 10.89 -4.05
C ALA A 115 -8.48 9.42 -4.02
N ALA A 116 -8.53 8.81 -2.84
CA ALA A 116 -8.99 7.43 -2.65
C ALA A 116 -10.48 7.27 -2.98
N ILE A 117 -11.34 8.20 -2.54
CA ILE A 117 -12.76 8.22 -2.90
C ILE A 117 -12.92 8.34 -4.42
N LEU A 118 -12.23 9.29 -5.04
CA LEU A 118 -12.29 9.49 -6.50
C LEU A 118 -11.87 8.23 -7.26
N ALA A 119 -10.82 7.54 -6.81
CA ALA A 119 -10.39 6.27 -7.40
C ALA A 119 -11.49 5.21 -7.31
N ALA A 120 -12.10 5.04 -6.14
CA ALA A 120 -13.18 4.07 -5.92
C ALA A 120 -14.44 4.39 -6.74
N GLU A 121 -14.88 5.65 -6.75
CA GLU A 121 -16.06 6.10 -7.48
C GLU A 121 -15.89 5.99 -9.00
N SER A 122 -14.67 6.27 -9.52
CA SER A 122 -14.37 6.17 -10.96
C SER A 122 -14.59 4.78 -11.54
N VAL A 123 -14.42 3.75 -10.72
CA VAL A 123 -14.64 2.35 -11.09
C VAL A 123 -15.93 1.77 -10.50
N LYS A 124 -16.73 2.60 -9.83
CA LYS A 124 -17.97 2.20 -9.13
C LYS A 124 -17.71 1.01 -8.19
N TYR A 125 -16.66 1.15 -7.39
CA TYR A 125 -16.26 0.09 -6.47
C TYR A 125 -17.33 -0.17 -5.42
N GLU A 126 -17.61 -1.45 -5.15
CA GLU A 126 -18.58 -1.89 -4.14
C GLU A 126 -17.90 -2.80 -3.13
N GLY A 127 -18.09 -2.54 -1.83
CA GLY A 127 -17.49 -3.25 -0.71
C GLY A 127 -16.34 -2.50 -0.04
N ALA A 128 -15.68 -3.18 0.90
CA ALA A 128 -14.48 -2.66 1.56
C ALA A 128 -13.24 -2.83 0.68
N GLY A 129 -12.45 -1.79 0.56
CA GLY A 129 -11.19 -1.79 -0.19
C GLY A 129 -10.20 -0.80 0.39
N THR A 130 -8.99 -0.84 -0.12
CA THR A 130 -7.91 0.04 0.34
C THR A 130 -7.15 0.60 -0.85
N VAL A 131 -6.88 1.90 -0.80
CA VAL A 131 -6.04 2.57 -1.81
C VAL A 131 -4.68 2.86 -1.18
N GLU A 132 -3.63 2.29 -1.74
CA GLU A 132 -2.26 2.39 -1.26
C GLU A 132 -1.49 3.49 -1.99
N PHE A 133 -0.71 4.25 -1.22
CA PHE A 133 0.12 5.35 -1.69
C PHE A 133 1.53 5.27 -1.15
N LEU A 134 2.48 5.76 -1.93
CA LEU A 134 3.80 6.16 -1.45
C LEU A 134 3.79 7.65 -1.15
N VAL A 135 4.24 8.04 0.02
CA VAL A 135 4.31 9.44 0.45
C VAL A 135 5.76 9.81 0.68
N ASP A 136 6.26 10.83 -0.01
CA ASP A 136 7.64 11.27 0.11
C ASP A 136 7.87 12.21 1.31
N LYS A 137 9.12 12.59 1.54
CA LYS A 137 9.52 13.50 2.62
C LYS A 137 8.93 14.92 2.51
N HIS A 138 8.42 15.30 1.35
CA HIS A 138 7.77 16.58 1.10
C HIS A 138 6.26 16.51 1.27
N ARG A 139 5.71 15.31 1.61
CA ARG A 139 4.28 15.01 1.70
C ARG A 139 3.56 15.07 0.35
N ASP A 140 4.30 14.84 -0.74
CA ASP A 140 3.69 14.50 -2.01
C ASP A 140 3.39 13.01 -2.03
N PHE A 141 2.22 12.65 -2.53
CA PHE A 141 1.76 11.27 -2.53
C PHE A 141 1.51 10.77 -3.95
N TYR A 142 1.81 9.49 -4.14
CA TYR A 142 1.76 8.81 -5.42
C TYR A 142 0.94 7.54 -5.26
N PHE A 143 -0.06 7.37 -6.13
CA PHE A 143 -0.88 6.17 -6.17
C PHE A 143 0.00 4.95 -6.47
N MET A 144 -0.16 3.89 -5.71
CA MET A 144 0.54 2.63 -5.93
C MET A 144 -0.42 1.56 -6.48
N GLU A 145 -1.43 1.20 -5.69
CA GLU A 145 -2.43 0.21 -6.10
C GLU A 145 -3.72 0.36 -5.30
N MET A 146 -4.75 -0.37 -5.73
CA MET A 146 -5.99 -0.54 -4.98
C MET A 146 -6.20 -2.01 -4.66
N ASN A 147 -6.34 -2.34 -3.39
CA ASN A 147 -6.71 -3.66 -2.93
C ASN A 147 -8.24 -3.78 -2.85
N THR A 148 -8.81 -4.59 -3.72
CA THR A 148 -10.27 -4.77 -3.85
C THR A 148 -10.78 -5.87 -2.92
N ARG A 149 -10.40 -5.80 -1.66
CA ARG A 149 -10.72 -6.75 -0.59
C ARG A 149 -10.49 -6.12 0.77
N ILE A 150 -11.00 -6.76 1.82
CA ILE A 150 -10.57 -6.47 3.19
C ILE A 150 -9.08 -6.87 3.38
N GLN A 151 -8.35 -6.15 4.20
CA GLN A 151 -6.95 -6.44 4.52
C GLN A 151 -6.80 -6.93 5.96
N VAL A 152 -5.63 -7.52 6.28
CA VAL A 152 -5.33 -8.03 7.63
C VAL A 152 -5.41 -6.91 8.66
N GLU A 153 -4.89 -5.74 8.29
CA GLU A 153 -4.73 -4.54 9.12
C GLU A 153 -6.02 -3.71 9.31
N HIS A 154 -7.19 -4.22 8.88
CA HIS A 154 -8.46 -3.50 9.09
C HIS A 154 -8.82 -3.25 10.57
N PRO A 155 -8.43 -4.11 11.53
CA PRO A 155 -8.85 -3.94 12.93
C PRO A 155 -8.40 -2.62 13.54
N ILE A 156 -7.19 -2.13 13.22
CA ILE A 156 -6.74 -0.85 13.76
C ILE A 156 -7.57 0.34 13.24
N THR A 157 -8.10 0.25 12.01
CA THR A 157 -9.04 1.25 11.51
C THR A 157 -10.35 1.19 12.31
N GLU A 158 -10.91 0.00 12.51
CA GLU A 158 -12.15 -0.17 13.28
C GLU A 158 -12.04 0.42 14.69
N GLU A 159 -10.91 0.16 15.37
CA GLU A 159 -10.64 0.67 16.72
C GLU A 159 -10.60 2.19 16.78
N VAL A 160 -9.94 2.85 15.82
CA VAL A 160 -9.76 4.31 15.90
C VAL A 160 -10.93 5.12 15.38
N VAL A 161 -11.79 4.54 14.53
CA VAL A 161 -12.96 5.24 13.98
C VAL A 161 -14.29 4.75 14.57
N ASP A 162 -14.27 3.76 15.45
CA ASP A 162 -15.45 3.13 16.07
C ASP A 162 -16.47 2.67 15.01
N HIS A 163 -16.01 1.88 14.04
CA HIS A 163 -16.84 1.42 12.93
C HIS A 163 -16.46 0.02 12.46
N ASP A 164 -17.40 -0.91 12.51
CA ASP A 164 -17.24 -2.33 12.11
C ASP A 164 -17.26 -2.45 10.58
N LEU A 165 -16.09 -2.60 9.97
CA LEU A 165 -15.90 -2.74 8.51
C LEU A 165 -16.47 -4.03 7.96
N ILE A 166 -16.38 -5.12 8.71
CA ILE A 166 -16.91 -6.42 8.29
C ILE A 166 -18.43 -6.36 8.24
N CYS A 167 -19.05 -5.77 9.27
CA CYS A 167 -20.49 -5.54 9.30
C CYS A 167 -20.92 -4.63 8.14
N GLU A 168 -20.17 -3.56 7.88
CA GLU A 168 -20.47 -2.63 6.77
C GLU A 168 -20.34 -3.33 5.41
N GLN A 169 -19.32 -4.15 5.20
CA GLN A 169 -19.16 -4.95 3.99
C GLN A 169 -20.34 -5.90 3.75
N ILE A 170 -20.86 -6.53 4.82
CA ILE A 170 -22.03 -7.40 4.73
C ILE A 170 -23.28 -6.58 4.37
N LYS A 171 -23.48 -5.40 5.00
CA LYS A 171 -24.61 -4.51 4.69
C LYS A 171 -24.58 -4.06 3.23
N VAL A 172 -23.41 -3.64 2.73
CA VAL A 172 -23.25 -3.24 1.33
C VAL A 172 -23.59 -4.39 0.39
N ALA A 173 -23.08 -5.59 0.65
CA ALA A 173 -23.39 -6.78 -0.14
C ALA A 173 -24.89 -7.14 -0.11
N TYR A 174 -25.60 -6.73 0.93
CA TYR A 174 -27.06 -6.89 1.05
C TYR A 174 -27.85 -5.76 0.36
N GLY A 175 -27.16 -4.80 -0.26
CA GLY A 175 -27.76 -3.66 -0.95
C GLY A 175 -28.10 -2.47 -0.05
N ILE A 176 -27.61 -2.43 1.19
CA ILE A 176 -27.80 -1.30 2.11
C ILE A 176 -26.74 -0.24 1.77
N PRO A 177 -27.16 0.99 1.45
CA PRO A 177 -26.21 2.05 1.10
C PRO A 177 -25.38 2.47 2.34
N ILE A 178 -24.14 2.91 2.07
CA ILE A 178 -23.27 3.51 3.09
C ILE A 178 -23.83 4.85 3.58
N SER A 179 -23.37 5.30 4.76
CA SER A 179 -23.78 6.60 5.32
C SER A 179 -23.32 7.79 4.46
N GLY A 180 -22.31 7.60 3.62
CA GLY A 180 -21.65 8.64 2.81
C GLY A 180 -20.82 9.64 3.61
N LYS A 181 -20.63 9.41 4.92
CA LYS A 181 -19.77 10.23 5.77
C LYS A 181 -18.36 9.64 5.79
N ASN A 182 -17.36 10.51 5.78
CA ASN A 182 -15.97 10.11 6.04
C ASN A 182 -15.76 9.98 7.56
N TYR A 183 -14.87 9.06 7.91
CA TYR A 183 -14.51 8.78 9.31
C TYR A 183 -13.09 9.24 9.59
N PHE A 184 -12.87 9.74 10.80
CA PHE A 184 -11.59 10.28 11.24
C PHE A 184 -11.17 9.64 12.55
N PRO A 185 -9.86 9.40 12.78
CA PRO A 185 -9.38 8.75 13.98
C PRO A 185 -9.71 9.57 15.22
N GLN A 186 -10.19 8.90 16.25
CA GLN A 186 -10.44 9.47 17.58
C GLN A 186 -9.48 8.91 18.63
N MET A 187 -8.78 7.84 18.30
CA MET A 187 -7.82 7.14 19.13
C MET A 187 -6.57 6.82 18.31
N HIS A 188 -5.65 6.08 18.90
CA HIS A 188 -4.46 5.56 18.24
C HIS A 188 -4.38 4.05 18.47
N ALA A 189 -4.10 3.29 17.43
CA ALA A 189 -3.95 1.85 17.48
C ALA A 189 -2.73 1.38 16.71
N ILE A 190 -2.11 0.31 17.18
CA ILE A 190 -0.97 -0.36 16.53
C ILE A 190 -1.29 -1.86 16.43
N GLU A 191 -1.10 -2.42 15.25
CA GLU A 191 -1.16 -3.86 14.99
C GLU A 191 0.24 -4.42 14.76
N CYS A 192 0.51 -5.59 15.31
CA CYS A 192 1.75 -6.33 15.07
C CYS A 192 1.40 -7.71 14.48
N ARG A 193 1.97 -8.04 13.35
CA ARG A 193 1.81 -9.37 12.74
C ARG A 193 2.75 -10.38 13.39
N ILE A 194 2.18 -11.39 14.04
CA ILE A 194 2.94 -12.47 14.66
C ILE A 194 2.99 -13.65 13.68
N ASN A 195 4.15 -13.85 13.07
CA ASN A 195 4.35 -14.85 12.02
C ASN A 195 5.15 -16.05 12.56
N ALA A 196 4.83 -17.26 12.05
CA ALA A 196 5.60 -18.46 12.30
C ALA A 196 6.88 -18.44 11.43
N GLU A 197 7.96 -17.85 11.95
CA GLU A 197 9.22 -17.63 11.27
C GLU A 197 10.40 -18.00 12.18
N ASP A 198 11.50 -18.43 11.57
CA ASP A 198 12.72 -18.76 12.30
C ASP A 198 13.72 -17.58 12.25
N PRO A 199 13.90 -16.84 13.35
CA PRO A 199 14.81 -15.70 13.39
C PRO A 199 16.29 -16.08 13.19
N HIS A 200 16.68 -17.32 13.53
CA HIS A 200 18.06 -17.79 13.35
C HIS A 200 18.38 -18.14 11.89
N ASN A 201 17.35 -18.39 11.09
CA ASN A 201 17.44 -18.68 9.67
C ASN A 201 16.87 -17.55 8.81
N ASN A 202 17.23 -16.32 9.16
CA ASN A 202 16.85 -15.12 8.40
C ASN A 202 15.33 -14.96 8.23
N PHE A 203 14.57 -15.29 9.28
CA PHE A 203 13.11 -15.18 9.33
C PHE A 203 12.38 -15.91 8.17
N ARG A 204 12.93 -17.04 7.74
CA ARG A 204 12.21 -17.84 6.77
C ARG A 204 10.99 -18.49 7.43
N PRO A 205 9.90 -18.72 6.67
CA PRO A 205 8.71 -19.39 7.19
C PRO A 205 9.06 -20.73 7.85
N CYS A 206 8.53 -20.96 9.05
CA CYS A 206 8.75 -22.15 9.86
C CYS A 206 7.39 -22.70 10.34
N PRO A 207 6.61 -23.32 9.42
CA PRO A 207 5.32 -23.90 9.78
C PRO A 207 5.50 -25.09 10.71
N GLY A 208 4.56 -25.27 11.65
CA GLY A 208 4.62 -26.37 12.58
C GLY A 208 3.53 -26.29 13.64
N ARG A 209 3.62 -27.20 14.63
CA ARG A 209 2.72 -27.21 15.77
C ARG A 209 3.13 -26.14 16.79
N ILE A 210 2.21 -25.26 17.15
CA ILE A 210 2.38 -24.32 18.27
C ILE A 210 2.23 -25.12 19.55
N SER A 211 3.31 -25.30 20.32
CA SER A 211 3.31 -26.05 21.56
C SER A 211 2.86 -25.19 22.76
N ASN A 212 3.09 -23.91 22.70
CA ASN A 212 2.66 -22.94 23.71
C ASN A 212 2.29 -21.62 23.04
N PHE A 213 1.13 -21.08 23.42
CA PHE A 213 0.65 -19.81 22.91
C PHE A 213 0.14 -18.95 24.07
N HIS A 214 0.71 -17.76 24.18
CA HIS A 214 0.28 -16.76 25.14
C HIS A 214 0.04 -15.45 24.42
N ALA A 215 -1.22 -15.11 24.19
CA ALA A 215 -1.57 -13.81 23.65
C ALA A 215 -1.44 -12.74 24.73
N PRO A 216 -0.88 -11.58 24.43
CA PRO A 216 -0.94 -10.44 25.33
C PRO A 216 -2.40 -10.04 25.54
N GLY A 217 -2.68 -9.40 26.66
CA GLY A 217 -4.01 -8.92 27.00
C GLY A 217 -3.94 -7.88 28.09
N GLY A 218 -5.05 -7.15 28.28
CA GLY A 218 -5.15 -6.10 29.27
C GLY A 218 -5.93 -4.90 28.73
N HIS A 219 -5.88 -3.79 29.46
CA HIS A 219 -6.55 -2.58 29.02
C HIS A 219 -5.86 -2.02 27.77
N GLY A 220 -6.61 -1.89 26.68
CA GLY A 220 -6.11 -1.39 25.39
C GLY A 220 -5.45 -2.47 24.49
N VAL A 221 -5.62 -3.76 24.79
CA VAL A 221 -5.12 -4.89 23.99
C VAL A 221 -6.26 -5.83 23.64
#